data_c89f71e006c03f1f5dae1f5efc4463d3
#
_entry.id   c89f71e006c03f1f5dae1f5efc4463d3
#
_cell.length_a   1.000
_cell.length_b   1.000
_cell.length_c   1.000
_cell.angle_alpha   90.00
_cell.angle_beta   90.00
_cell.angle_gamma   90.00
#
_symmetry.space_group_name_H-M   'P 1'
#
loop_
_entity.id
_entity.type
_entity.pdbx_description
1 polymer ?
#
loop_
_entity_poly.entity_id
_entity_poly.type
_entity_poly.pdbx_seq_one_letter_code
_entity_poly.pdbx_strand_id
1 'polypeptide(L)'
;MSTHSQIDPYHHEASSDTIQQHSFINWLRPLAIVFAAFLVCIAYTSFTPSASADTKRNTYHSVSLYVNGELQIMPQLAQLMNGNTLYIPVKQLDRIPGITVNYGSPLSLTGSRGNATINSSNSFVYAGTTYVTYKTLLAISELDGRYASSAYTLFVWTTDEGKAKSATILANISQLPAGAGTLTGQKIYPFHESGAYWITDVAYDAGSTVYYITARNSGGNEIHLNSNDAAFDFVLDAALAQVQNDLRGKTVWYDNRKIQVEKINHLDKLTFVNFQIEDDNTIRAVVRKTNNKLYSFDLDPHFSVPDMIEGRLFFKNPRSVYKWSNKVWDAIAANEVFAGMTREQVILSWGVPSDYNTYQSSSLTYEQWIYSRNYLYFWNGKLSSMQSF
;
A
#
# COMPACT_ATOMS: atom_id res chain seq x y z
N MET A 1 -1.36 -75.38 -28.18
CA MET A 1 -2.09 -74.12 -28.42
C MET A 1 -1.34 -73.04 -27.69
N SER A 2 -0.69 -72.22 -28.46
CA SER A 2 0.26 -71.18 -28.05
C SER A 2 -0.48 -69.88 -27.74
N THR A 3 -0.24 -69.27 -26.58
CA THR A 3 -0.65 -67.91 -26.30
C THR A 3 0.58 -67.08 -26.07
N HIS A 4 0.83 -66.20 -27.06
CA HIS A 4 1.82 -65.14 -26.97
C HIS A 4 1.39 -64.10 -25.95
N SER A 5 2.23 -63.82 -24.94
CA SER A 5 2.15 -62.62 -24.14
C SER A 5 3.06 -61.55 -24.75
N GLN A 6 2.46 -60.47 -25.20
CA GLN A 6 3.19 -59.25 -25.58
C GLN A 6 3.73 -58.56 -24.30
N ILE A 7 5.02 -58.29 -24.27
CA ILE A 7 5.70 -57.50 -23.27
C ILE A 7 5.62 -56.03 -23.70
N ASP A 8 4.98 -55.21 -22.91
CA ASP A 8 4.90 -53.76 -23.06
C ASP A 8 6.16 -53.14 -22.41
N PRO A 9 6.98 -52.36 -23.13
CA PRO A 9 8.28 -51.86 -22.63
C PRO A 9 8.25 -50.48 -22.00
N TYR A 10 7.13 -49.94 -21.51
CA TYR A 10 7.05 -48.59 -20.93
C TYR A 10 6.46 -48.54 -19.53
N HIS A 11 6.93 -49.37 -18.59
CA HIS A 11 6.83 -49.11 -17.18
C HIS A 11 8.17 -48.66 -16.62
N HIS A 12 8.50 -47.36 -16.73
CA HIS A 12 9.46 -46.72 -15.86
C HIS A 12 8.70 -46.22 -14.62
N GLU A 13 8.99 -46.84 -13.49
CA GLU A 13 8.65 -46.33 -12.15
C GLU A 13 9.10 -44.87 -12.02
N ALA A 14 8.15 -43.99 -11.78
CA ALA A 14 8.43 -42.62 -11.35
C ALA A 14 8.92 -42.68 -9.92
N SER A 15 10.23 -42.62 -9.72
CA SER A 15 10.82 -42.30 -8.43
C SER A 15 10.35 -40.89 -8.04
N SER A 16 9.72 -40.80 -6.87
CA SER A 16 9.33 -39.58 -6.22
C SER A 16 10.55 -38.81 -5.75
N ASP A 17 11.28 -38.18 -6.68
CA ASP A 17 12.23 -37.14 -6.33
C ASP A 17 11.47 -35.81 -6.22
N THR A 18 11.28 -35.41 -4.98
CA THR A 18 10.81 -34.09 -4.57
C THR A 18 11.74 -33.07 -5.23
N ILE A 19 11.29 -32.47 -6.34
CA ILE A 19 11.99 -31.38 -6.99
C ILE A 19 12.00 -30.23 -6.01
N GLN A 20 13.17 -29.98 -5.42
CA GLN A 20 13.45 -28.79 -4.65
C GLN A 20 13.19 -27.57 -5.56
N GLN A 21 12.04 -26.93 -5.35
CA GLN A 21 11.80 -25.55 -5.76
C GLN A 21 12.70 -24.63 -4.93
N HIS A 22 14.00 -24.68 -5.14
CA HIS A 22 14.93 -23.80 -4.47
C HIS A 22 15.85 -23.11 -5.48
N SER A 23 15.82 -21.79 -5.38
CA SER A 23 16.90 -20.85 -5.65
C SER A 23 16.85 -19.86 -6.82
N PHE A 24 15.79 -19.70 -7.58
CA PHE A 24 15.74 -18.54 -8.50
C PHE A 24 14.89 -17.36 -8.02
N ILE A 25 13.99 -17.60 -7.08
CA ILE A 25 13.17 -16.54 -6.44
C ILE A 25 13.93 -15.79 -5.33
N ASN A 26 15.03 -16.36 -4.82
CA ASN A 26 15.79 -15.75 -3.73
C ASN A 26 16.65 -14.52 -4.11
N TRP A 27 16.76 -14.17 -5.36
CA TRP A 27 17.48 -12.96 -5.78
C TRP A 27 16.58 -11.72 -5.86
N LEU A 28 15.26 -11.90 -5.83
CA LEU A 28 14.24 -10.83 -5.80
C LEU A 28 13.51 -10.76 -4.46
N ARG A 29 13.89 -11.56 -3.45
CA ARG A 29 13.27 -11.57 -2.13
C ARG A 29 14.22 -11.10 -1.02
N PRO A 30 14.33 -9.78 -0.80
CA PRO A 30 14.39 -9.31 0.59
C PRO A 30 13.10 -8.58 1.03
N LEU A 31 11.94 -8.81 0.42
CA LEU A 31 10.72 -8.00 0.70
C LEU A 31 9.52 -8.77 1.26
N ALA A 32 9.53 -10.10 1.27
CA ALA A 32 8.40 -10.88 1.79
C ALA A 32 8.35 -11.04 3.32
N ILE A 33 9.39 -10.61 4.06
CA ILE A 33 9.39 -10.58 5.54
C ILE A 33 8.88 -9.23 6.07
N VAL A 34 8.52 -8.30 5.19
CA VAL A 34 8.13 -6.93 5.55
C VAL A 34 6.63 -6.81 5.88
N PHE A 35 5.81 -7.86 5.65
CA PHE A 35 4.36 -7.74 5.80
C PHE A 35 3.88 -7.52 7.25
N ALA A 36 4.50 -8.14 8.24
CA ALA A 36 4.23 -7.82 9.65
C ALA A 36 4.87 -6.49 10.08
N ALA A 37 5.94 -6.05 9.39
CA ALA A 37 6.61 -4.79 9.66
C ALA A 37 5.94 -3.59 8.98
N PHE A 38 5.19 -3.77 7.89
CA PHE A 38 4.58 -2.67 7.14
C PHE A 38 3.33 -2.08 7.83
N LEU A 39 2.54 -2.90 8.52
CA LEU A 39 1.48 -2.39 9.42
C LEU A 39 2.08 -1.63 10.63
N VAL A 40 3.31 -1.92 11.02
CA VAL A 40 4.03 -1.22 12.09
C VAL A 40 4.81 0.01 11.57
N CYS A 41 5.24 0.02 10.29
CA CYS A 41 6.02 1.15 9.73
C CYS A 41 5.21 2.40 9.39
N ILE A 42 3.87 2.35 9.34
CA ILE A 42 3.05 3.58 9.29
C ILE A 42 3.20 4.38 10.59
N ALA A 43 3.70 3.76 11.68
CA ALA A 43 3.92 4.40 12.96
C ALA A 43 5.36 4.91 13.20
N TYR A 44 6.37 4.49 12.42
CA TYR A 44 7.77 4.74 12.75
C TYR A 44 8.67 5.04 11.54
N THR A 45 8.43 6.14 10.84
CA THR A 45 9.54 6.81 10.16
C THR A 45 9.67 8.22 10.70
N SER A 46 10.26 8.33 11.88
CA SER A 46 10.92 9.57 12.30
C SER A 46 12.13 9.77 11.38
N PHE A 47 12.02 10.65 10.41
CA PHE A 47 13.17 11.23 9.74
C PHE A 47 14.07 11.82 10.83
N THR A 48 15.28 11.32 11.01
CA THR A 48 16.31 12.03 11.75
C THR A 48 16.96 13.05 10.82
N PRO A 49 16.65 14.36 10.91
CA PRO A 49 17.50 15.37 10.33
C PRO A 49 18.77 15.49 11.16
N SER A 50 19.90 15.69 10.49
CA SER A 50 21.19 15.98 11.09
C SER A 50 21.08 17.04 12.20
N ALA A 51 21.80 16.81 13.27
CA ALA A 51 21.84 17.62 14.47
C ALA A 51 22.09 19.12 14.18
N SER A 52 21.09 19.94 14.42
CA SER A 52 21.26 21.34 14.80
C SER A 52 20.24 21.68 15.88
N ALA A 53 20.77 22.24 16.98
CA ALA A 53 20.12 22.85 18.15
C ALA A 53 18.69 22.42 18.50
N ASP A 54 18.62 21.80 19.64
CA ASP A 54 17.52 21.22 20.41
C ASP A 54 16.36 22.19 20.67
N THR A 55 15.49 22.39 19.69
CA THR A 55 14.10 22.74 19.92
C THR A 55 13.30 21.46 19.83
N LYS A 56 12.79 20.93 20.94
CA LYS A 56 11.85 19.81 21.00
C LYS A 56 10.73 20.05 19.99
N ARG A 57 10.82 19.46 18.79
CA ARG A 57 9.74 19.51 17.81
C ARG A 57 8.60 18.64 18.36
N ASN A 58 7.42 19.20 18.44
CA ASN A 58 6.22 18.44 18.77
C ASN A 58 6.00 17.34 17.73
N THR A 59 5.75 16.12 18.21
CA THR A 59 5.32 15.00 17.36
C THR A 59 3.80 14.99 17.31
N TYR A 60 3.23 14.75 16.13
CA TYR A 60 1.80 14.69 15.89
C TYR A 60 1.45 13.34 15.25
N HIS A 61 0.41 12.69 15.78
CA HIS A 61 -0.18 11.50 15.19
C HIS A 61 -1.65 11.80 14.89
N SER A 62 -2.07 11.53 13.67
CA SER A 62 -3.48 11.65 13.28
C SER A 62 -4.32 10.62 14.03
N VAL A 63 -5.48 11.06 14.50
CA VAL A 63 -6.41 10.26 15.31
C VAL A 63 -7.79 10.34 14.68
N SER A 64 -8.39 9.19 14.39
CA SER A 64 -9.77 9.10 13.93
C SER A 64 -10.73 9.43 15.06
N LEU A 65 -11.86 10.06 14.75
CA LEU A 65 -12.87 10.47 15.72
C LEU A 65 -14.18 9.74 15.46
N TYR A 66 -14.68 9.05 16.47
CA TYR A 66 -16.05 8.52 16.50
C TYR A 66 -16.90 9.33 17.47
N VAL A 67 -18.10 9.68 17.04
CA VAL A 67 -19.11 10.33 17.88
C VAL A 67 -20.33 9.42 17.93
N ASN A 68 -20.71 8.97 19.14
CA ASN A 68 -21.83 8.04 19.35
C ASN A 68 -21.76 6.77 18.48
N GLY A 69 -20.57 6.22 18.28
CA GLY A 69 -20.31 5.03 17.46
C GLY A 69 -20.24 5.27 15.95
N GLU A 70 -20.32 6.53 15.51
CA GLU A 70 -20.24 6.91 14.10
C GLU A 70 -18.91 7.58 13.77
N LEU A 71 -18.17 7.06 12.80
CA LEU A 71 -16.93 7.66 12.32
C LEU A 71 -17.20 9.03 11.70
N GLN A 72 -16.46 10.04 12.13
CA GLN A 72 -16.52 11.38 11.57
C GLN A 72 -15.58 11.50 10.36
N ILE A 73 -16.14 11.36 9.16
CA ILE A 73 -15.42 11.50 7.90
C ILE A 73 -15.17 12.97 7.63
N MET A 74 -13.92 13.42 7.79
CA MET A 74 -13.52 14.81 7.63
C MET A 74 -12.10 14.96 7.10
N PRO A 75 -11.79 16.07 6.39
CA PRO A 75 -10.46 16.30 5.83
C PRO A 75 -9.36 16.54 6.89
N GLN A 76 -9.73 16.99 8.10
CA GLN A 76 -8.80 17.20 9.21
C GLN A 76 -9.11 16.21 10.33
N LEU A 77 -8.16 15.33 10.61
CA LEU A 77 -8.23 14.37 11.71
C LEU A 77 -7.88 15.04 13.04
N ALA A 78 -8.38 14.51 14.15
CA ALA A 78 -7.88 14.84 15.47
C ALA A 78 -6.38 14.52 15.57
N GLN A 79 -5.68 15.07 16.55
CA GLN A 79 -4.23 14.93 16.70
C GLN A 79 -3.88 14.48 18.12
N LEU A 80 -2.96 13.52 18.22
CA LEU A 80 -2.28 13.18 19.45
C LEU A 80 -0.91 13.87 19.43
N MET A 81 -0.73 14.87 20.30
CA MET A 81 0.53 15.61 20.43
C MET A 81 1.42 14.96 21.49
N ASN A 82 2.67 14.72 21.14
CA ASN A 82 3.72 14.17 22.06
C ASN A 82 3.28 12.89 22.78
N GLY A 83 2.40 12.09 22.15
CA GLY A 83 1.93 10.82 22.68
C GLY A 83 0.96 10.89 23.85
N ASN A 84 0.56 12.08 24.33
CA ASN A 84 -0.22 12.21 25.55
C ASN A 84 -1.39 13.21 25.52
N THR A 85 -1.43 14.14 24.59
CA THR A 85 -2.47 15.16 24.57
C THR A 85 -3.28 15.09 23.28
N LEU A 86 -4.57 14.80 23.43
CA LEU A 86 -5.52 14.73 22.32
C LEU A 86 -6.09 16.09 22.01
N TYR A 87 -6.10 16.43 20.73
CA TYR A 87 -6.66 17.67 20.21
C TYR A 87 -7.66 17.37 19.09
N ILE A 88 -8.79 18.08 19.09
CA ILE A 88 -9.86 17.92 18.10
C ILE A 88 -9.96 19.20 17.30
N PRO A 89 -10.07 19.14 15.95
CA PRO A 89 -10.30 20.33 15.15
C PRO A 89 -11.59 21.06 15.57
N VAL A 90 -11.52 22.36 15.80
CA VAL A 90 -12.69 23.14 16.23
C VAL A 90 -13.87 23.00 15.29
N LYS A 91 -13.61 22.93 13.97
CA LYS A 91 -14.64 22.70 12.95
C LYS A 91 -15.38 21.35 13.05
N GLN A 92 -14.87 20.41 13.83
CA GLN A 92 -15.55 19.12 14.06
C GLN A 92 -16.46 19.14 15.28
N LEU A 93 -16.30 20.12 16.15
CA LEU A 93 -17.02 20.17 17.43
C LEU A 93 -18.52 20.35 17.26
N ASP A 94 -18.98 21.01 16.20
CA ASP A 94 -20.40 21.16 15.87
C ASP A 94 -21.08 19.80 15.58
N ARG A 95 -20.31 18.73 15.38
CA ARG A 95 -20.81 17.37 15.20
C ARG A 95 -20.90 16.58 16.51
N ILE A 96 -20.40 17.13 17.61
CA ILE A 96 -20.49 16.51 18.93
C ILE A 96 -21.74 17.10 19.63
N PRO A 97 -22.80 16.31 19.84
CA PRO A 97 -24.01 16.82 20.50
C PRO A 97 -23.71 17.46 21.85
N GLY A 98 -24.31 18.58 22.10
CA GLY A 98 -24.11 19.33 23.36
C GLY A 98 -22.87 20.23 23.40
N ILE A 99 -22.11 20.32 22.31
CA ILE A 99 -21.04 21.31 22.15
C ILE A 99 -21.44 22.31 21.07
N THR A 100 -21.33 23.60 21.39
CA THR A 100 -21.57 24.70 20.45
C THR A 100 -20.29 25.52 20.31
N VAL A 101 -19.90 25.80 19.05
CA VAL A 101 -18.76 26.65 18.73
C VAL A 101 -19.26 28.07 18.46
N ASN A 102 -18.76 29.04 19.21
CA ASN A 102 -19.05 30.47 19.00
C ASN A 102 -17.86 31.08 18.24
N TYR A 103 -18.05 31.30 16.94
CA TYR A 103 -17.03 31.85 16.03
C TYR A 103 -16.91 33.38 16.18
N GLY A 104 -16.81 33.87 17.41
CA GLY A 104 -16.63 35.28 17.70
C GLY A 104 -15.16 35.64 17.97
N SER A 105 -14.93 36.83 18.43
CA SER A 105 -13.63 37.28 18.95
C SER A 105 -13.80 37.69 20.42
N PRO A 106 -13.37 36.86 21.38
CA PRO A 106 -12.62 35.64 21.25
C PRO A 106 -13.46 34.41 20.77
N LEU A 107 -12.82 33.45 20.08
CA LEU A 107 -13.41 32.16 19.79
C LEU A 107 -13.69 31.40 21.10
N SER A 108 -14.90 30.83 21.25
CA SER A 108 -15.29 30.14 22.48
C SER A 108 -16.18 28.93 22.22
N LEU A 109 -16.26 28.06 23.21
CA LEU A 109 -17.10 26.87 23.24
C LEU A 109 -18.12 26.99 24.36
N THR A 110 -19.32 26.46 24.10
CA THR A 110 -20.38 26.31 25.10
C THR A 110 -20.77 24.84 25.19
N GLY A 111 -20.83 24.29 26.38
CA GLY A 111 -21.30 22.95 26.69
C GLY A 111 -22.30 22.96 27.85
N SER A 112 -22.85 21.79 28.23
CA SER A 112 -23.85 21.65 29.29
C SER A 112 -23.35 22.05 30.69
N ARG A 113 -22.04 22.03 30.92
CA ARG A 113 -21.40 22.35 32.22
C ARG A 113 -20.75 23.72 32.26
N GLY A 114 -20.69 24.44 31.13
CA GLY A 114 -20.10 25.77 31.10
C GLY A 114 -19.50 26.15 29.75
N ASN A 115 -18.69 27.21 29.78
CA ASN A 115 -18.05 27.77 28.59
C ASN A 115 -16.53 27.72 28.71
N ALA A 116 -15.86 27.69 27.58
CA ALA A 116 -14.39 27.81 27.51
C ALA A 116 -14.00 28.78 26.40
N THR A 117 -13.17 29.76 26.71
CA THR A 117 -12.50 30.58 25.70
C THR A 117 -11.33 29.81 25.13
N ILE A 118 -11.21 29.75 23.79
CA ILE A 118 -10.10 29.14 23.11
C ILE A 118 -8.91 30.09 23.11
N ASN A 119 -7.78 29.64 23.64
CA ASN A 119 -6.54 30.41 23.78
C ASN A 119 -5.32 29.48 23.72
N SER A 120 -4.13 30.04 23.84
CA SER A 120 -2.86 29.29 23.73
C SER A 120 -2.65 28.22 24.83
N SER A 121 -3.40 28.23 25.93
CA SER A 121 -3.27 27.21 26.98
C SER A 121 -4.05 25.91 26.66
N ASN A 122 -5.10 26.01 25.84
CA ASN A 122 -5.99 24.88 25.53
C ASN A 122 -6.13 24.59 24.04
N SER A 123 -5.40 25.32 23.18
CA SER A 123 -5.47 25.14 21.72
C SER A 123 -4.13 25.39 21.04
N PHE A 124 -4.03 24.94 19.79
CA PHE A 124 -2.97 25.29 18.87
C PHE A 124 -3.47 25.35 17.44
N VAL A 125 -2.69 25.94 16.56
CA VAL A 125 -2.98 25.99 15.11
C VAL A 125 -1.99 25.10 14.37
N TYR A 126 -2.53 24.20 13.56
CA TYR A 126 -1.74 23.30 12.71
C TYR A 126 -2.35 23.25 11.32
N ALA A 127 -1.51 23.43 10.27
CA ALA A 127 -1.95 23.46 8.88
C ALA A 127 -3.18 24.37 8.62
N GLY A 128 -3.22 25.54 9.24
CA GLY A 128 -4.34 26.51 9.10
C GLY A 128 -5.63 26.13 9.83
N THR A 129 -5.62 25.09 10.64
CA THR A 129 -6.77 24.63 11.44
C THR A 129 -6.50 24.84 12.92
N THR A 130 -7.47 25.38 13.64
CA THR A 130 -7.44 25.50 15.11
C THR A 130 -7.92 24.19 15.74
N TYR A 131 -7.14 23.69 16.67
CA TYR A 131 -7.43 22.49 17.46
C TYR A 131 -7.58 22.85 18.92
N VAL A 132 -8.51 22.23 19.63
CA VAL A 132 -8.71 22.37 21.07
C VAL A 132 -8.47 21.06 21.79
N THR A 133 -7.96 21.10 23.02
CA THR A 133 -7.71 19.88 23.80
C THR A 133 -9.02 19.14 24.11
N TYR A 134 -9.00 17.81 24.02
CA TYR A 134 -10.11 16.97 24.46
C TYR A 134 -10.46 17.22 25.94
N LYS A 135 -9.46 17.50 26.77
CA LYS A 135 -9.64 17.86 28.17
C LYS A 135 -10.56 19.09 28.37
N THR A 136 -10.47 20.08 27.47
CA THR A 136 -11.35 21.27 27.52
C THR A 136 -12.79 20.86 27.27
N LEU A 137 -13.06 19.93 26.34
CA LEU A 137 -14.42 19.47 26.07
C LEU A 137 -15.02 18.71 27.26
N LEU A 138 -14.23 17.85 27.90
CA LEU A 138 -14.65 17.14 29.12
C LEU A 138 -14.98 18.08 30.28
N ALA A 139 -14.30 19.24 30.36
CA ALA A 139 -14.52 20.20 31.42
C ALA A 139 -15.84 21.00 31.29
N ILE A 140 -16.31 21.22 30.05
CA ILE A 140 -17.49 22.05 29.76
C ILE A 140 -18.75 21.24 29.44
N SER A 141 -18.68 19.92 29.32
CA SER A 141 -19.80 19.07 28.89
C SER A 141 -19.88 17.77 29.67
N GLU A 142 -20.98 17.03 29.48
CA GLU A 142 -21.18 15.66 29.97
C GLU A 142 -20.64 14.60 29.02
N LEU A 143 -19.84 15.03 28.08
CA LEU A 143 -19.14 14.13 27.14
C LEU A 143 -18.28 13.11 27.91
N ASP A 144 -18.36 11.86 27.53
CA ASP A 144 -17.45 10.79 27.97
C ASP A 144 -16.78 10.14 26.74
N GLY A 145 -15.74 9.38 26.93
CA GLY A 145 -15.07 8.73 25.80
C GLY A 145 -13.85 7.91 26.16
N ARG A 146 -13.32 7.27 25.15
CA ARG A 146 -12.14 6.38 25.28
C ARG A 146 -11.20 6.56 24.08
N TYR A 147 -9.93 6.69 24.35
CA TYR A 147 -8.89 6.62 23.34
C TYR A 147 -8.37 5.18 23.22
N ALA A 148 -8.45 4.60 22.00
CA ALA A 148 -7.89 3.32 21.65
C ALA A 148 -6.51 3.53 21.01
N SER A 149 -5.44 3.38 21.79
CA SER A 149 -4.07 3.63 21.36
C SER A 149 -3.61 2.67 20.25
N SER A 150 -4.08 1.41 20.27
CA SER A 150 -3.78 0.41 19.23
C SER A 150 -4.38 0.72 17.86
N ALA A 151 -5.37 1.62 17.81
CA ALA A 151 -6.06 2.04 16.60
C ALA A 151 -5.88 3.54 16.27
N TYR A 152 -5.17 4.31 17.10
CA TYR A 152 -5.13 5.77 17.00
C TYR A 152 -6.52 6.38 16.80
N THR A 153 -7.49 5.94 17.62
CA THR A 153 -8.89 6.32 17.46
C THR A 153 -9.46 6.85 18.79
N LEU A 154 -10.12 7.99 18.75
CA LEU A 154 -10.84 8.57 19.88
C LEU A 154 -12.34 8.32 19.68
N PHE A 155 -12.95 7.64 20.64
CA PHE A 155 -14.38 7.47 20.75
C PHE A 155 -14.91 8.46 21.75
N VAL A 156 -15.95 9.19 21.37
CA VAL A 156 -16.71 10.07 22.27
C VAL A 156 -18.20 9.74 22.18
N TRP A 157 -18.90 9.85 23.29
CA TRP A 157 -20.35 9.59 23.34
C TRP A 157 -21.04 10.53 24.30
N THR A 158 -22.29 10.82 23.99
CA THR A 158 -23.20 11.69 24.75
C THR A 158 -24.47 10.95 25.14
N THR A 159 -24.63 9.69 24.70
CA THR A 159 -25.79 8.83 24.95
C THR A 159 -25.35 7.42 25.30
N ASP A 160 -26.20 6.65 26.03
CA ASP A 160 -25.94 5.25 26.34
C ASP A 160 -25.92 4.38 25.06
N GLU A 161 -26.78 4.69 24.08
CA GLU A 161 -26.76 4.01 22.78
C GLU A 161 -25.44 4.24 22.05
N GLY A 162 -24.94 5.48 22.00
CA GLY A 162 -23.66 5.82 21.40
C GLY A 162 -22.49 5.16 22.11
N LYS A 163 -22.56 5.02 23.44
CA LYS A 163 -21.61 4.25 24.24
C LYS A 163 -21.63 2.77 23.86
N ALA A 164 -22.82 2.17 23.72
CA ALA A 164 -22.96 0.76 23.36
C ALA A 164 -22.40 0.46 21.95
N LYS A 165 -22.73 1.31 20.96
CA LYS A 165 -22.16 1.22 19.60
C LYS A 165 -20.63 1.34 19.62
N SER A 166 -20.09 2.32 20.33
CA SER A 166 -18.64 2.50 20.48
C SER A 166 -17.97 1.32 21.16
N ALA A 167 -18.64 0.69 22.14
CA ALA A 167 -18.13 -0.48 22.86
C ALA A 167 -17.99 -1.71 21.95
N THR A 168 -18.88 -1.91 20.98
CA THR A 168 -18.79 -2.98 19.98
C THR A 168 -17.54 -2.84 19.12
N ILE A 169 -17.31 -1.63 18.56
CA ILE A 169 -16.11 -1.37 17.73
C ILE A 169 -14.83 -1.51 18.58
N LEU A 170 -14.84 -1.01 19.81
CA LEU A 170 -13.70 -1.15 20.73
C LEU A 170 -13.42 -2.62 21.08
N ALA A 171 -14.45 -3.47 21.19
CA ALA A 171 -14.28 -4.88 21.41
C ALA A 171 -13.64 -5.56 20.19
N ASN A 172 -14.09 -5.25 18.98
CA ASN A 172 -13.46 -5.72 17.75
C ASN A 172 -11.98 -5.33 17.70
N ILE A 173 -11.68 -4.05 17.90
CA ILE A 173 -10.29 -3.54 17.91
C ILE A 173 -9.40 -4.31 18.90
N SER A 174 -9.94 -4.67 20.07
CA SER A 174 -9.17 -5.37 21.10
C SER A 174 -8.82 -6.81 20.73
N GLN A 175 -9.50 -7.41 19.76
CA GLN A 175 -9.29 -8.78 19.28
C GLN A 175 -8.42 -8.83 18.01
N LEU A 176 -8.11 -7.65 17.42
CA LEU A 176 -7.30 -7.60 16.21
C LEU A 176 -5.85 -8.00 16.49
N PRO A 177 -5.18 -8.65 15.53
CA PRO A 177 -3.74 -8.82 15.56
C PRO A 177 -3.01 -7.47 15.72
N ALA A 178 -1.79 -7.52 16.28
CA ALA A 178 -0.99 -6.34 16.53
C ALA A 178 -0.82 -5.50 15.25
N GLY A 179 -1.16 -4.21 15.33
CA GLY A 179 -1.08 -3.27 14.22
C GLY A 179 -2.35 -3.19 13.34
N ALA A 180 -3.18 -4.22 13.27
CA ALA A 180 -4.38 -4.20 12.43
C ALA A 180 -5.44 -3.18 12.89
N GLY A 181 -5.45 -2.81 14.16
CA GLY A 181 -6.32 -1.74 14.69
C GLY A 181 -6.12 -0.39 14.00
N THR A 182 -4.92 -0.15 13.44
CA THR A 182 -4.62 1.09 12.72
C THR A 182 -5.37 1.23 11.40
N LEU A 183 -6.01 0.18 10.89
CA LEU A 183 -6.90 0.25 9.73
C LEU A 183 -8.17 1.05 10.03
N THR A 184 -8.63 1.04 11.28
CA THR A 184 -9.85 1.72 11.69
C THR A 184 -9.75 3.23 11.44
N GLY A 185 -10.72 3.78 10.73
CA GLY A 185 -10.76 5.20 10.35
C GLY A 185 -9.89 5.58 9.15
N GLN A 186 -9.14 4.64 8.56
CA GLN A 186 -8.34 4.92 7.37
C GLN A 186 -9.20 5.11 6.13
N LYS A 187 -8.75 6.02 5.27
CA LYS A 187 -9.32 6.22 3.95
C LYS A 187 -8.73 5.21 2.97
N ILE A 188 -9.60 4.59 2.19
CA ILE A 188 -9.25 3.53 1.23
C ILE A 188 -9.86 3.80 -0.14
N TYR A 189 -9.30 3.15 -1.15
CA TYR A 189 -9.83 3.06 -2.51
C TYR A 189 -10.00 1.57 -2.85
N PRO A 190 -11.23 1.02 -2.70
CA PRO A 190 -11.52 -0.36 -3.06
C PRO A 190 -11.44 -0.56 -4.58
N PHE A 191 -10.91 -1.72 -5.02
CA PHE A 191 -10.66 -1.95 -6.46
C PHE A 191 -11.92 -2.25 -7.28
N HIS A 192 -13.03 -2.64 -6.63
CA HIS A 192 -14.28 -3.01 -7.29
C HIS A 192 -15.43 -2.02 -7.00
N GLU A 193 -15.08 -0.89 -6.41
CA GLU A 193 -16.01 0.17 -6.07
C GLU A 193 -15.51 1.51 -6.62
N SER A 194 -16.40 2.49 -6.72
CA SER A 194 -16.03 3.83 -7.16
C SER A 194 -15.89 4.79 -6.00
N GLY A 195 -14.83 5.59 -6.05
CA GLY A 195 -14.58 6.66 -5.08
C GLY A 195 -13.99 6.18 -3.75
N ALA A 196 -13.81 7.12 -2.84
CA ALA A 196 -13.17 6.88 -1.56
C ALA A 196 -14.14 6.38 -0.49
N TYR A 197 -13.67 5.43 0.31
CA TYR A 197 -14.34 4.91 1.49
C TYR A 197 -13.46 5.10 2.73
N TRP A 198 -14.06 5.03 3.92
CA TRP A 198 -13.37 5.05 5.21
C TRP A 198 -13.75 3.82 5.99
N ILE A 199 -12.76 3.12 6.53
CA ILE A 199 -12.97 1.91 7.33
C ILE A 199 -13.64 2.31 8.64
N THR A 200 -14.87 1.84 8.86
CA THR A 200 -15.68 2.14 10.04
C THR A 200 -15.60 1.06 11.11
N ASP A 201 -15.33 -0.19 10.72
CA ASP A 201 -15.12 -1.29 11.65
C ASP A 201 -14.20 -2.35 11.02
N VAL A 202 -13.45 -3.05 11.87
CA VAL A 202 -12.60 -4.18 11.50
C VAL A 202 -12.81 -5.27 12.53
N ALA A 203 -13.28 -6.44 12.08
CA ALA A 203 -13.30 -7.67 12.87
C ALA A 203 -12.33 -8.69 12.28
N TYR A 204 -11.86 -9.62 13.11
CA TYR A 204 -10.91 -10.65 12.71
C TYR A 204 -11.36 -12.02 13.21
N ASP A 205 -11.39 -12.99 12.31
CA ASP A 205 -11.58 -14.39 12.65
C ASP A 205 -10.25 -15.14 12.66
N ALA A 206 -9.76 -15.43 13.83
CA ALA A 206 -8.50 -16.14 14.02
C ALA A 206 -8.53 -17.60 13.50
N GLY A 207 -9.71 -18.21 13.38
CA GLY A 207 -9.84 -19.57 12.87
C GLY A 207 -9.64 -19.68 11.37
N SER A 208 -10.11 -18.69 10.62
CA SER A 208 -9.97 -18.61 9.15
C SER A 208 -8.89 -17.62 8.70
N THR A 209 -8.28 -16.86 9.62
CA THR A 209 -7.33 -15.76 9.34
C THR A 209 -7.89 -14.70 8.38
N VAL A 210 -9.19 -14.39 8.52
CA VAL A 210 -9.91 -13.47 7.66
C VAL A 210 -10.25 -12.19 8.40
N TYR A 211 -9.97 -11.04 7.77
CA TYR A 211 -10.47 -9.75 8.22
C TYR A 211 -11.83 -9.48 7.57
N TYR A 212 -12.78 -9.03 8.37
CA TYR A 212 -14.07 -8.50 7.94
C TYR A 212 -14.03 -6.98 8.15
N ILE A 213 -14.08 -6.25 7.05
CA ILE A 213 -13.92 -4.81 7.04
C ILE A 213 -15.23 -4.18 6.61
N THR A 214 -15.77 -3.30 7.43
CA THR A 214 -16.87 -2.44 7.04
C THR A 214 -16.32 -1.06 6.71
N ALA A 215 -16.68 -0.52 5.54
CA ALA A 215 -16.25 0.80 5.13
C ALA A 215 -17.42 1.60 4.57
N ARG A 216 -17.39 2.94 4.75
CA ARG A 216 -18.47 3.84 4.34
C ARG A 216 -17.90 5.04 3.58
N ASN A 217 -18.58 5.44 2.50
CA ASN A 217 -18.22 6.64 1.76
C ASN A 217 -18.86 7.91 2.38
N SER A 218 -18.50 9.10 1.89
CA SER A 218 -19.04 10.36 2.36
C SER A 218 -20.53 10.55 2.10
N GLY A 219 -21.11 9.79 1.18
CA GLY A 219 -22.55 9.76 0.87
C GLY A 219 -23.34 8.84 1.79
N GLY A 220 -22.68 8.09 2.69
CA GLY A 220 -23.30 7.16 3.61
C GLY A 220 -23.44 5.73 3.08
N ASN A 221 -23.05 5.45 1.85
CA ASN A 221 -23.05 4.08 1.31
C ASN A 221 -22.02 3.22 2.03
N GLU A 222 -22.42 2.04 2.44
CA GLU A 222 -21.60 1.08 3.17
C GLU A 222 -21.26 -0.13 2.30
N ILE A 223 -20.03 -0.62 2.45
CA ILE A 223 -19.53 -1.83 1.80
C ILE A 223 -18.89 -2.76 2.82
N HIS A 224 -18.89 -4.05 2.51
CA HIS A 224 -18.24 -5.08 3.31
C HIS A 224 -17.17 -5.77 2.47
N LEU A 225 -15.94 -5.79 2.99
CA LEU A 225 -14.78 -6.38 2.36
C LEU A 225 -14.25 -7.51 3.25
N ASN A 226 -13.85 -8.60 2.62
CA ASN A 226 -13.23 -9.72 3.29
C ASN A 226 -11.80 -9.86 2.76
N SER A 227 -10.83 -9.88 3.65
CA SER A 227 -9.43 -9.97 3.25
C SER A 227 -8.68 -10.90 4.17
N ASN A 228 -7.79 -11.70 3.60
CA ASN A 228 -6.85 -12.50 4.37
C ASN A 228 -5.54 -11.71 4.60
N ASP A 229 -4.62 -12.25 5.42
CA ASP A 229 -3.34 -11.60 5.75
C ASP A 229 -2.47 -11.26 4.53
N ALA A 230 -2.76 -11.83 3.37
CA ALA A 230 -1.94 -11.69 2.16
C ALA A 230 -2.49 -10.67 1.14
N ALA A 231 -3.79 -10.38 1.15
CA ALA A 231 -4.39 -9.54 0.12
C ALA A 231 -5.63 -8.79 0.61
N PHE A 232 -5.60 -7.48 0.51
CA PHE A 232 -6.76 -6.62 0.65
C PHE A 232 -7.19 -6.11 -0.73
N ASP A 233 -8.49 -6.09 -0.99
CA ASP A 233 -9.07 -5.60 -2.24
C ASP A 233 -9.20 -4.07 -2.28
N PHE A 234 -8.25 -3.38 -1.68
CA PHE A 234 -8.17 -1.92 -1.65
C PHE A 234 -6.74 -1.44 -1.44
N VAL A 235 -6.51 -0.16 -1.73
CA VAL A 235 -5.28 0.54 -1.36
C VAL A 235 -5.57 1.61 -0.31
N LEU A 236 -4.63 1.80 0.63
CA LEU A 236 -4.69 2.86 1.64
C LEU A 236 -4.27 4.21 1.04
N ASP A 237 -5.08 5.26 1.25
CA ASP A 237 -4.74 6.65 0.86
C ASP A 237 -3.41 7.10 1.49
N ALA A 238 -3.18 6.77 2.76
CA ALA A 238 -1.95 7.09 3.46
C ALA A 238 -0.71 6.42 2.84
N ALA A 239 -0.83 5.16 2.37
CA ALA A 239 0.27 4.46 1.71
C ALA A 239 0.59 5.08 0.35
N LEU A 240 -0.43 5.43 -0.44
CA LEU A 240 -0.25 6.18 -1.70
C LEU A 240 0.45 7.53 -1.45
N ALA A 241 -0.03 8.29 -0.47
CA ALA A 241 0.53 9.59 -0.13
C ALA A 241 2.00 9.49 0.30
N GLN A 242 2.35 8.48 1.11
CA GLN A 242 3.71 8.25 1.55
C GLN A 242 4.63 7.95 0.36
N VAL A 243 4.29 6.94 -0.45
CA VAL A 243 5.12 6.56 -1.60
C VAL A 243 5.21 7.71 -2.61
N GLN A 244 4.12 8.46 -2.82
CA GLN A 244 4.14 9.65 -3.66
C GLN A 244 5.13 10.71 -3.14
N ASN A 245 5.14 10.98 -1.84
CA ASN A 245 6.08 11.95 -1.25
C ASN A 245 7.53 11.47 -1.39
N ASP A 246 7.76 10.16 -1.23
CA ASP A 246 9.08 9.56 -1.39
C ASP A 246 9.59 9.61 -2.83
N LEU A 247 8.70 9.50 -3.82
CA LEU A 247 9.06 9.42 -5.24
C LEU A 247 9.02 10.77 -5.96
N ARG A 248 8.25 11.74 -5.47
CA ARG A 248 8.05 13.02 -6.15
C ARG A 248 9.36 13.70 -6.51
N GLY A 249 9.55 14.01 -7.79
CA GLY A 249 10.75 14.65 -8.33
C GLY A 249 11.94 13.70 -8.52
N LYS A 250 11.84 12.42 -8.08
CA LYS A 250 12.91 11.46 -8.30
C LYS A 250 12.95 10.98 -9.74
N THR A 251 14.15 10.66 -10.19
CA THR A 251 14.39 10.02 -11.48
C THR A 251 14.06 8.52 -11.35
N VAL A 252 13.29 8.04 -12.32
CA VAL A 252 12.92 6.63 -12.49
C VAL A 252 13.11 6.23 -13.95
N TRP A 253 13.11 4.93 -14.26
CA TRP A 253 13.18 4.41 -15.62
C TRP A 253 11.98 3.53 -15.88
N TYR A 254 11.38 3.65 -17.07
CA TYR A 254 10.15 2.94 -17.40
C TYR A 254 10.42 1.48 -17.73
N ASP A 255 9.61 0.60 -17.16
CA ASP A 255 9.55 -0.82 -17.47
C ASP A 255 8.28 -1.12 -18.27
N ASN A 256 8.40 -1.28 -19.58
CA ASN A 256 7.26 -1.54 -20.46
C ASN A 256 7.01 -3.02 -20.75
N ARG A 257 7.71 -3.92 -20.06
CA ARG A 257 7.61 -5.37 -20.31
C ARG A 257 6.20 -5.94 -20.07
N LYS A 258 5.44 -5.35 -19.16
CA LYS A 258 4.06 -5.76 -18.87
C LYS A 258 3.03 -4.98 -19.69
N ILE A 259 3.16 -3.66 -19.78
CA ILE A 259 2.25 -2.80 -20.51
C ILE A 259 3.06 -1.79 -21.32
N GLN A 260 2.74 -1.69 -22.60
CA GLN A 260 3.31 -0.68 -23.47
C GLN A 260 2.45 0.59 -23.40
N VAL A 261 3.08 1.71 -23.13
CA VAL A 261 2.44 3.03 -23.16
C VAL A 261 2.93 3.77 -24.40
N GLU A 262 2.00 4.30 -25.17
CA GLU A 262 2.35 5.06 -26.35
C GLU A 262 3.33 6.21 -26.01
N LYS A 263 4.42 6.33 -26.75
CA LYS A 263 5.45 7.39 -26.61
C LYS A 263 6.35 7.28 -25.36
N ILE A 264 6.26 6.20 -24.60
CA ILE A 264 7.25 5.86 -23.56
C ILE A 264 7.90 4.52 -23.92
N ASN A 265 9.19 4.52 -24.16
CA ASN A 265 9.93 3.31 -24.50
C ASN A 265 10.47 2.63 -23.23
N HIS A 266 10.79 1.36 -23.34
CA HIS A 266 11.48 0.64 -22.29
C HIS A 266 12.79 1.35 -21.94
N LEU A 267 13.09 1.48 -20.64
CA LEU A 267 14.22 2.20 -20.06
C LEU A 267 14.26 3.72 -20.33
N ASP A 268 13.17 4.32 -20.81
CA ASP A 268 13.09 5.78 -20.87
C ASP A 268 13.30 6.40 -19.48
N LYS A 269 14.17 7.40 -19.41
CA LYS A 269 14.41 8.17 -18.19
C LYS A 269 13.25 9.15 -17.97
N LEU A 270 12.63 9.05 -16.81
CA LEU A 270 11.46 9.82 -16.42
C LEU A 270 11.67 10.49 -15.05
N THR A 271 10.86 11.49 -14.75
CA THR A 271 10.71 12.05 -13.41
C THR A 271 9.34 11.73 -12.90
N PHE A 272 9.22 11.08 -11.74
CA PHE A 272 7.95 10.81 -11.09
C PHE A 272 7.30 12.11 -10.60
N VAL A 273 6.01 12.31 -10.87
CA VAL A 273 5.25 13.51 -10.49
C VAL A 273 4.29 13.23 -9.35
N ASN A 274 3.29 12.38 -9.55
CA ASN A 274 2.29 12.01 -8.55
C ASN A 274 1.57 10.72 -8.95
N PHE A 275 0.74 10.21 -8.04
CA PHE A 275 -0.35 9.31 -8.40
C PHE A 275 -1.61 10.12 -8.69
N GLN A 276 -2.42 9.63 -9.62
CA GLN A 276 -3.75 10.10 -9.92
C GLN A 276 -4.72 8.95 -9.70
N ILE A 277 -5.83 9.22 -9.05
CA ILE A 277 -6.88 8.24 -8.75
C ILE A 277 -8.08 8.66 -9.59
N GLU A 278 -8.53 7.77 -10.47
CA GLU A 278 -9.70 7.98 -11.31
C GLU A 278 -10.99 7.68 -10.50
N ASP A 279 -12.13 8.01 -11.08
CA ASP A 279 -13.44 7.84 -10.41
C ASP A 279 -13.75 6.37 -10.11
N ASP A 280 -13.23 5.43 -10.91
CA ASP A 280 -13.36 3.98 -10.74
C ASP A 280 -12.27 3.37 -9.85
N ASN A 281 -11.51 4.20 -9.13
CA ASN A 281 -10.36 3.82 -8.32
C ASN A 281 -9.16 3.23 -9.08
N THR A 282 -9.13 3.33 -10.41
CA THR A 282 -7.91 3.07 -11.16
C THR A 282 -6.82 4.05 -10.73
N ILE A 283 -5.68 3.52 -10.33
CA ILE A 283 -4.53 4.32 -9.89
C ILE A 283 -3.55 4.46 -11.05
N ARG A 284 -3.22 5.69 -11.40
CA ARG A 284 -2.25 6.04 -12.43
C ARG A 284 -0.99 6.65 -11.86
N ALA A 285 0.15 6.20 -12.35
CA ALA A 285 1.39 6.93 -12.14
C ALA A 285 1.53 8.03 -13.20
N VAL A 286 1.75 9.26 -12.76
CA VAL A 286 2.05 10.40 -13.64
C VAL A 286 3.54 10.65 -13.62
N VAL A 287 4.12 10.71 -14.81
CA VAL A 287 5.56 10.86 -15.01
C VAL A 287 5.85 11.96 -16.05
N ARG A 288 7.05 12.53 -16.00
CA ARG A 288 7.50 13.56 -16.93
C ARG A 288 8.74 13.09 -17.69
N LYS A 289 8.71 13.19 -19.02
CA LYS A 289 9.90 12.98 -19.86
C LYS A 289 10.84 14.18 -19.83
N THR A 290 12.04 14.01 -20.35
CA THR A 290 13.07 15.05 -20.46
C THR A 290 12.64 16.26 -21.32
N ASN A 291 11.66 16.08 -22.20
CA ASN A 291 11.04 17.14 -22.99
C ASN A 291 9.92 17.90 -22.26
N ASN A 292 9.79 17.73 -20.94
CA ASN A 292 8.76 18.30 -20.07
C ASN A 292 7.31 17.84 -20.33
N LYS A 293 7.06 16.90 -21.25
CA LYS A 293 5.72 16.36 -21.47
C LYS A 293 5.37 15.36 -20.36
N LEU A 294 4.12 15.44 -19.91
CA LEU A 294 3.54 14.52 -18.94
C LEU A 294 2.94 13.32 -19.66
N TYR A 295 3.06 12.18 -19.03
CA TYR A 295 2.46 10.92 -19.42
C TYR A 295 1.90 10.24 -18.17
N SER A 296 0.89 9.40 -18.35
CA SER A 296 0.35 8.58 -17.26
C SER A 296 0.15 7.15 -17.76
N PHE A 297 0.19 6.22 -16.82
CA PHE A 297 -0.11 4.82 -17.08
C PHE A 297 -0.74 4.18 -15.86
N ASP A 298 -1.64 3.23 -16.11
CA ASP A 298 -2.36 2.51 -15.07
C ASP A 298 -1.42 1.58 -14.33
N LEU A 299 -1.63 1.47 -13.03
CA LEU A 299 -0.96 0.51 -12.16
C LEU A 299 -1.88 -0.69 -11.94
N ASP A 300 -1.29 -1.88 -11.80
CA ASP A 300 -2.07 -3.07 -11.45
C ASP A 300 -2.63 -2.90 -10.03
N PRO A 301 -3.92 -3.18 -9.81
CA PRO A 301 -4.50 -3.12 -8.47
C PRO A 301 -3.75 -4.05 -7.51
N HIS A 302 -3.24 -3.49 -6.42
CA HIS A 302 -2.60 -4.24 -5.36
C HIS A 302 -2.65 -3.46 -4.05
N PHE A 303 -2.84 -4.15 -2.93
CA PHE A 303 -2.85 -3.52 -1.61
C PHE A 303 -1.55 -2.76 -1.30
N SER A 304 -0.42 -3.35 -1.63
CA SER A 304 0.90 -2.75 -1.45
C SER A 304 1.24 -1.83 -2.62
N VAL A 305 1.40 -0.54 -2.36
CA VAL A 305 1.80 0.44 -3.40
C VAL A 305 3.16 0.11 -4.02
N PRO A 306 4.19 -0.36 -3.28
CA PRO A 306 5.41 -0.87 -3.89
C PRO A 306 5.18 -1.95 -4.94
N ASP A 307 4.28 -2.92 -4.68
CA ASP A 307 3.98 -4.00 -5.63
C ASP A 307 3.23 -3.49 -6.87
N MET A 308 2.38 -2.46 -6.72
CA MET A 308 1.71 -1.79 -7.86
C MET A 308 2.70 -1.18 -8.84
N ILE A 309 3.81 -0.63 -8.36
CA ILE A 309 4.84 0.02 -9.18
C ILE A 309 5.98 -0.92 -9.57
N GLU A 310 6.09 -2.09 -8.93
CA GLU A 310 7.04 -3.12 -9.30
C GLU A 310 6.74 -3.66 -10.70
N GLY A 311 7.77 -3.74 -11.54
CA GLY A 311 7.61 -4.13 -12.95
C GLY A 311 6.96 -3.06 -13.83
N ARG A 312 6.87 -1.80 -13.32
CA ARG A 312 6.51 -0.59 -14.08
C ARG A 312 7.61 0.44 -14.08
N LEU A 313 8.38 0.51 -12.98
CA LEU A 313 9.43 1.49 -12.80
C LEU A 313 10.68 0.85 -12.20
N PHE A 314 11.84 1.20 -12.73
CA PHE A 314 13.12 0.97 -12.09
C PHE A 314 13.53 2.22 -11.32
N PHE A 315 13.97 2.04 -10.07
CA PHE A 315 14.43 3.13 -9.19
C PHE A 315 15.95 3.39 -9.29
N LYS A 316 16.66 2.52 -9.99
CA LYS A 316 18.08 2.68 -10.34
C LYS A 316 18.21 2.52 -11.85
N ASN A 317 19.12 3.28 -12.45
CA ASN A 317 19.40 3.13 -13.87
C ASN A 317 19.93 1.72 -14.16
N PRO A 318 19.21 0.84 -14.88
CA PRO A 318 19.69 -0.50 -15.17
C PRO A 318 21.04 -0.49 -15.90
N ARG A 319 21.28 0.50 -16.76
CA ARG A 319 22.57 0.66 -17.46
C ARG A 319 23.75 0.95 -16.52
N SER A 320 23.50 1.46 -15.30
CA SER A 320 24.57 1.68 -14.31
C SER A 320 24.87 0.42 -13.47
N VAL A 321 23.92 -0.51 -13.41
CA VAL A 321 24.07 -1.77 -12.66
C VAL A 321 24.88 -2.79 -13.43
N TYR A 322 24.67 -2.85 -14.75
CA TYR A 322 25.28 -3.86 -15.62
C TYR A 322 26.19 -3.22 -16.67
N LYS A 323 27.41 -3.77 -16.81
CA LYS A 323 28.39 -3.32 -17.80
C LYS A 323 28.25 -4.08 -19.13
N TRP A 324 27.05 -4.06 -19.71
CA TRP A 324 26.80 -4.72 -20.99
C TRP A 324 27.15 -3.82 -22.17
N SER A 325 27.34 -4.41 -23.36
CA SER A 325 27.63 -3.66 -24.59
C SER A 325 26.40 -2.84 -25.04
N ASN A 326 26.64 -1.81 -25.86
CA ASN A 326 25.56 -1.01 -26.44
C ASN A 326 24.60 -1.88 -27.25
N LYS A 327 25.11 -2.86 -28.03
CA LYS A 327 24.26 -3.81 -28.77
C LYS A 327 23.24 -4.49 -27.89
N VAL A 328 23.63 -4.93 -26.68
CA VAL A 328 22.73 -5.55 -25.72
C VAL A 328 21.71 -4.54 -25.20
N TRP A 329 22.16 -3.34 -24.86
CA TRP A 329 21.26 -2.29 -24.34
C TRP A 329 20.26 -1.77 -25.37
N ASP A 330 20.66 -1.73 -26.64
CA ASP A 330 19.77 -1.30 -27.72
C ASP A 330 18.68 -2.36 -27.97
N ALA A 331 19.05 -3.64 -27.95
CA ALA A 331 18.09 -4.74 -28.05
C ALA A 331 17.10 -4.75 -26.84
N ILE A 332 17.61 -4.58 -25.61
CA ILE A 332 16.75 -4.49 -24.42
C ILE A 332 15.78 -3.31 -24.53
N ALA A 333 16.26 -2.13 -24.93
CA ALA A 333 15.41 -0.95 -25.09
C ALA A 333 14.33 -1.12 -26.19
N ALA A 334 14.61 -1.95 -27.18
CA ALA A 334 13.68 -2.31 -28.25
C ALA A 334 12.75 -3.51 -27.89
N ASN A 335 12.89 -4.09 -26.70
CA ASN A 335 12.25 -5.34 -26.29
C ASN A 335 12.60 -6.50 -27.25
N GLU A 336 13.84 -6.58 -27.68
CA GLU A 336 14.36 -7.61 -28.57
C GLU A 336 15.33 -8.52 -27.81
N VAL A 337 15.44 -9.76 -28.29
CA VAL A 337 16.42 -10.73 -27.82
C VAL A 337 17.19 -11.33 -29.02
N PHE A 338 18.43 -11.73 -28.80
CA PHE A 338 19.24 -12.35 -29.83
C PHE A 338 20.17 -13.43 -29.26
N ALA A 339 20.61 -14.37 -30.10
CA ALA A 339 21.50 -15.47 -29.71
C ALA A 339 22.80 -14.93 -29.07
N GLY A 340 23.18 -15.49 -27.92
CA GLY A 340 24.31 -15.05 -27.11
C GLY A 340 23.94 -14.20 -25.90
N MET A 341 22.71 -13.69 -25.80
CA MET A 341 22.23 -13.00 -24.59
C MET A 341 22.18 -13.96 -23.40
N THR A 342 22.48 -13.43 -22.20
CA THR A 342 22.35 -14.17 -20.95
C THR A 342 20.89 -14.17 -20.48
N ARG A 343 20.57 -15.02 -19.49
CA ARG A 343 19.25 -15.07 -18.86
C ARG A 343 18.81 -13.69 -18.34
N GLU A 344 19.71 -13.00 -17.62
CA GLU A 344 19.44 -11.68 -17.04
C GLU A 344 19.14 -10.64 -18.14
N GLN A 345 19.83 -10.70 -19.26
CA GLN A 345 19.59 -9.81 -20.40
C GLN A 345 18.23 -10.05 -21.02
N VAL A 346 17.86 -11.33 -21.19
CA VAL A 346 16.54 -11.71 -21.71
C VAL A 346 15.44 -11.32 -20.72
N ILE A 347 15.62 -11.55 -19.42
CA ILE A 347 14.64 -11.14 -18.40
C ILE A 347 14.47 -9.61 -18.41
N LEU A 348 15.56 -8.85 -18.56
CA LEU A 348 15.45 -7.40 -18.60
C LEU A 348 14.78 -6.89 -19.88
N SER A 349 14.83 -7.66 -20.98
CA SER A 349 14.16 -7.33 -22.25
C SER A 349 12.69 -7.79 -22.28
N TRP A 350 12.43 -9.05 -21.98
CA TRP A 350 11.11 -9.68 -22.17
C TRP A 350 10.35 -9.99 -20.88
N GLY A 351 11.01 -9.89 -19.72
CA GLY A 351 10.46 -10.32 -18.45
C GLY A 351 10.72 -11.78 -18.14
N VAL A 352 10.16 -12.24 -17.03
CA VAL A 352 10.21 -13.63 -16.60
C VAL A 352 9.35 -14.48 -17.54
N PRO A 353 9.80 -15.66 -17.98
CA PRO A 353 8.95 -16.56 -18.78
C PRO A 353 7.75 -17.05 -17.98
N SER A 354 6.67 -17.40 -18.66
CA SER A 354 5.47 -17.97 -18.03
C SER A 354 5.72 -19.35 -17.44
N ASP A 355 6.64 -20.11 -18.07
CA ASP A 355 7.07 -21.43 -17.62
C ASP A 355 8.45 -21.77 -18.20
N TYR A 356 9.13 -22.77 -17.63
CA TYR A 356 10.41 -23.21 -18.14
C TYR A 356 10.68 -24.68 -17.84
N ASN A 357 11.38 -25.35 -18.78
CA ASN A 357 11.91 -26.70 -18.63
C ASN A 357 13.42 -26.64 -18.53
N THR A 358 14.01 -27.38 -17.60
CA THR A 358 15.46 -27.45 -17.44
C THR A 358 15.94 -28.89 -17.50
N TYR A 359 16.99 -29.13 -18.30
CA TYR A 359 17.76 -30.36 -18.28
C TYR A 359 19.20 -30.05 -17.89
N GLN A 360 19.70 -30.72 -16.88
CA GLN A 360 21.05 -30.52 -16.36
C GLN A 360 21.81 -31.84 -16.32
N SER A 361 23.07 -31.84 -16.82
CA SER A 361 24.04 -32.91 -16.65
C SER A 361 25.32 -32.35 -16.02
N SER A 362 26.32 -33.19 -15.76
CA SER A 362 27.59 -32.77 -15.17
C SER A 362 28.33 -31.66 -15.94
N SER A 363 28.10 -31.52 -17.25
CA SER A 363 28.80 -30.56 -18.13
C SER A 363 27.88 -29.62 -18.92
N LEU A 364 26.56 -29.83 -18.85
CA LEU A 364 25.61 -29.14 -19.71
C LEU A 364 24.36 -28.74 -18.95
N THR A 365 23.94 -27.49 -19.11
CA THR A 365 22.60 -27.02 -18.73
C THR A 365 21.88 -26.58 -19.99
N TYR A 366 20.74 -27.19 -20.23
CA TYR A 366 19.82 -26.81 -21.31
C TYR A 366 18.51 -26.34 -20.69
N GLU A 367 17.99 -25.20 -21.15
CA GLU A 367 16.72 -24.66 -20.69
C GLU A 367 15.86 -24.28 -21.89
N GLN A 368 14.57 -24.55 -21.77
CA GLN A 368 13.52 -24.02 -22.64
C GLN A 368 12.66 -23.08 -21.83
N TRP A 369 12.69 -21.81 -22.19
CA TRP A 369 11.82 -20.79 -21.59
C TRP A 369 10.60 -20.58 -22.47
N ILE A 370 9.42 -20.53 -21.84
CA ILE A 370 8.12 -20.48 -22.50
C ILE A 370 7.52 -19.10 -22.31
N TYR A 371 7.26 -18.41 -23.41
CA TYR A 371 6.51 -17.17 -23.50
C TYR A 371 5.25 -17.41 -24.33
N SER A 372 4.26 -16.51 -24.28
CA SER A 372 2.94 -16.69 -24.91
C SER A 372 2.97 -17.10 -26.40
N ARG A 373 4.00 -16.68 -27.14
CA ARG A 373 4.16 -16.94 -28.58
C ARG A 373 5.55 -17.39 -28.98
N ASN A 374 6.42 -17.67 -28.01
CA ASN A 374 7.83 -17.96 -28.28
C ASN A 374 8.38 -18.96 -27.28
N TYR A 375 9.26 -19.87 -27.80
CA TYR A 375 10.18 -20.66 -27.00
C TYR A 375 11.58 -20.12 -27.16
N LEU A 376 12.28 -19.89 -26.05
CA LEU A 376 13.68 -19.51 -26.02
C LEU A 376 14.48 -20.68 -25.46
N TYR A 377 15.55 -21.07 -26.17
CA TYR A 377 16.40 -22.17 -25.79
C TYR A 377 17.77 -21.68 -25.33
N PHE A 378 18.16 -22.03 -24.13
CA PHE A 378 19.44 -21.63 -23.53
C PHE A 378 20.37 -22.84 -23.41
N TRP A 379 21.63 -22.64 -23.74
CA TRP A 379 22.71 -23.56 -23.49
C TRP A 379 23.73 -22.91 -22.57
N ASN A 380 23.99 -23.56 -21.43
CA ASN A 380 24.90 -23.03 -20.41
C ASN A 380 24.66 -21.54 -20.10
N GLY A 381 23.38 -21.16 -19.95
CA GLY A 381 22.95 -19.81 -19.56
C GLY A 381 22.99 -18.75 -20.66
N LYS A 382 23.24 -19.14 -21.92
CA LYS A 382 23.18 -18.23 -23.08
C LYS A 382 22.09 -18.65 -24.05
N LEU A 383 21.33 -17.66 -24.53
CA LEU A 383 20.30 -17.86 -25.54
C LEU A 383 20.98 -18.43 -26.83
N SER A 384 20.56 -19.60 -27.26
CA SER A 384 21.09 -20.26 -28.47
C SER A 384 20.14 -20.10 -29.65
N SER A 385 18.84 -20.23 -29.43
CA SER A 385 17.84 -20.16 -30.51
C SER A 385 16.47 -19.72 -29.94
N MET A 386 15.62 -19.30 -30.86
CA MET A 386 14.24 -18.91 -30.59
C MET A 386 13.33 -19.57 -31.62
N GLN A 387 12.16 -20.02 -31.18
CA GLN A 387 11.11 -20.57 -32.03
C GLN A 387 9.83 -19.78 -31.74
N SER A 388 9.20 -19.23 -32.77
CA SER A 388 7.88 -18.56 -32.71
C SER A 388 6.81 -19.47 -33.32
N PHE A 389 5.55 -19.33 -32.83
CA PHE A 389 4.40 -20.12 -33.31
C PHE A 389 3.11 -19.28 -33.31
#